data_15df499ecb675d80e2e4927052e84de8
#
_entry.id   15df499ecb675d80e2e4927052e84de8
#
_cell.length_a   1.000
_cell.length_b   1.000
_cell.length_c   1.000
_cell.angle_alpha   90.00
_cell.angle_beta   90.00
_cell.angle_gamma   90.00
#
_symmetry.space_group_name_H-M   'P 1'
#
loop_
_entity.id
_entity.type
_entity.pdbx_description
1 polymer ?
#
loop_
_entity_poly.entity_id
_entity_poly.type
_entity_poly.pdbx_seq_one_letter_code
_entity_poly.pdbx_strand_id
1 'polypeptide(L)'
;IKVGNINDNFDVVKEADWIVEAVVERIDIKHNIYEKIFKNRKDGAIVSSNTSSIPIKVLSEKLTNEEKKDFCITHFFNPVRYMGLLEIVKNENNDLEKINSLKNFCEEELGKGAIVCNDTPGFLGNRIGVYAMQVAMTEAFKMKLSIEEADAVFGRPMGVPKTGVFGLYDLIGIDLMADVLRSFIKELPENDPFQPVAKNIPLINKLIENGYTGRKGKGGFYRMNKENNQKILEAINLDSGEYSPSKKIDLKIDTVDLNTIINRKDKYGEYSWSVISSIIKFREQTHKCDVGGRKYKVMCFHIR
;
A
#
# COMPACT_ATOMS: atom_id res chain seq x y z
N ILE A 1 17.49 20.22 9.51
CA ILE A 1 17.87 18.80 9.32
C ILE A 1 19.38 18.74 9.37
N LYS A 2 19.92 17.89 10.23
CA LYS A 2 21.33 17.51 10.25
C LYS A 2 21.49 16.18 9.53
N VAL A 3 22.50 16.05 8.68
CA VAL A 3 22.79 14.83 7.93
C VAL A 3 24.00 14.17 8.57
N GLY A 4 23.99 12.85 8.68
CA GLY A 4 25.07 12.04 9.23
C GLY A 4 25.05 10.61 8.69
N ASN A 5 25.97 9.79 9.16
CA ASN A 5 26.00 8.36 8.84
C ASN A 5 26.15 7.50 10.12
N ILE A 6 25.83 6.22 9.99
CA ILE A 6 25.83 5.29 11.13
C ILE A 6 27.22 5.08 11.73
N ASN A 7 28.30 5.26 10.97
CA ASN A 7 29.66 5.00 11.47
C ASN A 7 30.21 6.17 12.30
N ASP A 8 29.94 7.41 11.85
CA ASP A 8 30.59 8.60 12.43
C ASP A 8 29.67 9.40 13.36
N ASN A 9 28.34 9.25 13.22
CA ASN A 9 27.36 10.11 13.89
C ASN A 9 26.33 9.33 14.70
N PHE A 10 26.61 8.07 15.07
CA PHE A 10 25.62 7.24 15.76
C PHE A 10 25.25 7.77 17.16
N ASP A 11 26.12 8.55 17.77
CA ASP A 11 25.88 9.14 19.10
C ASP A 11 24.65 10.03 19.19
N VAL A 12 24.11 10.52 18.06
CA VAL A 12 22.86 11.33 18.05
C VAL A 12 21.67 10.55 18.58
N VAL A 13 21.68 9.22 18.60
CA VAL A 13 20.59 8.39 19.17
C VAL A 13 20.43 8.62 20.68
N LYS A 14 21.47 9.10 21.38
CA LYS A 14 21.45 9.42 22.80
C LYS A 14 20.59 10.62 23.14
N GLU A 15 20.31 11.48 22.17
CA GLU A 15 19.55 12.71 22.33
C GLU A 15 18.12 12.59 21.74
N ALA A 16 17.86 11.54 20.96
CA ALA A 16 16.61 11.37 20.24
C ALA A 16 15.48 10.86 21.16
N ASP A 17 14.31 11.44 21.05
CA ASP A 17 13.06 10.98 21.69
C ASP A 17 12.41 9.84 20.90
N TRP A 18 12.59 9.85 19.58
CA TRP A 18 12.08 8.86 18.67
C TRP A 18 13.10 8.54 17.58
N ILE A 19 13.38 7.26 17.38
CA ILE A 19 14.34 6.74 16.41
C ILE A 19 13.59 5.86 15.41
N VAL A 20 13.62 6.23 14.13
CA VAL A 20 13.01 5.47 13.04
C VAL A 20 14.08 4.70 12.28
N GLU A 21 14.00 3.39 12.31
CA GLU A 21 14.86 2.52 11.49
C GLU A 21 14.23 2.34 10.09
N ALA A 22 15.02 2.59 9.05
CA ALA A 22 14.64 2.43 7.65
C ALA A 22 15.78 1.82 6.81
N VAL A 23 16.51 0.86 7.39
CA VAL A 23 17.56 0.12 6.66
C VAL A 23 16.95 -0.91 5.70
N VAL A 24 17.79 -1.60 4.92
CA VAL A 24 17.34 -2.63 3.98
C VAL A 24 16.45 -3.68 4.67
N GLU A 25 15.49 -4.24 3.93
CA GLU A 25 14.47 -5.16 4.44
C GLU A 25 15.06 -6.58 4.64
N ARG A 26 16.06 -6.66 5.53
CA ARG A 26 16.74 -7.88 5.94
C ARG A 26 16.78 -7.97 7.46
N ILE A 27 16.25 -9.06 8.00
CA ILE A 27 16.07 -9.24 9.44
C ILE A 27 17.39 -9.25 10.22
N ASP A 28 18.44 -9.86 9.65
CA ASP A 28 19.78 -9.90 10.26
C ASP A 28 20.38 -8.49 10.43
N ILE A 29 20.22 -7.63 9.42
CA ILE A 29 20.69 -6.25 9.45
C ILE A 29 19.88 -5.42 10.44
N LYS A 30 18.54 -5.60 10.44
CA LYS A 30 17.65 -4.90 11.37
C LYS A 30 17.95 -5.27 12.82
N HIS A 31 18.10 -6.55 13.15
CA HIS A 31 18.47 -6.98 14.49
C HIS A 31 19.81 -6.38 14.97
N ASN A 32 20.81 -6.33 14.09
CA ASN A 32 22.12 -5.74 14.43
C ASN A 32 22.00 -4.24 14.72
N ILE A 33 21.14 -3.52 13.97
CA ILE A 33 20.97 -2.09 14.22
C ILE A 33 20.13 -1.84 15.48
N TYR A 34 19.13 -2.67 15.79
CA TYR A 34 18.36 -2.56 17.02
C TYR A 34 19.24 -2.75 18.25
N GLU A 35 20.10 -3.77 18.27
CA GLU A 35 21.06 -3.98 19.36
C GLU A 35 21.91 -2.72 19.61
N LYS A 36 22.43 -2.10 18.56
CA LYS A 36 23.19 -0.84 18.67
C LYS A 36 22.33 0.32 19.19
N ILE A 37 21.10 0.46 18.69
CA ILE A 37 20.20 1.54 19.10
C ILE A 37 19.84 1.38 20.58
N PHE A 38 19.37 0.21 21.01
CA PHE A 38 18.93 -0.02 22.39
C PHE A 38 20.07 0.12 23.41
N LYS A 39 21.28 -0.21 23.03
CA LYS A 39 22.48 -0.02 23.86
C LYS A 39 22.88 1.45 24.04
N ASN A 40 22.52 2.33 23.10
CA ASN A 40 23.04 3.71 23.06
C ASN A 40 21.94 4.78 23.18
N ARG A 41 20.67 4.45 22.99
CA ARG A 41 19.57 5.42 23.09
C ARG A 41 19.42 5.96 24.51
N LYS A 42 18.77 7.10 24.68
CA LYS A 42 18.35 7.55 26.00
C LYS A 42 17.18 6.69 26.52
N ASP A 43 17.08 6.60 27.85
CA ASP A 43 15.99 5.88 28.49
C ASP A 43 14.63 6.41 28.06
N GLY A 44 13.72 5.51 27.71
CA GLY A 44 12.36 5.82 27.32
C GLY A 44 12.17 6.34 25.90
N ALA A 45 13.25 6.51 25.11
CA ALA A 45 13.11 6.86 23.71
C ALA A 45 12.40 5.75 22.94
N ILE A 46 11.47 6.13 22.05
CA ILE A 46 10.76 5.18 21.19
C ILE A 46 11.66 4.77 20.04
N VAL A 47 11.68 3.47 19.75
CA VAL A 47 12.34 2.91 18.56
C VAL A 47 11.28 2.31 17.64
N SER A 48 11.30 2.67 16.38
CA SER A 48 10.36 2.11 15.42
C SER A 48 11.03 1.65 14.14
N SER A 49 10.47 0.62 13.51
CA SER A 49 10.86 0.18 12.18
C SER A 49 9.90 0.73 11.12
N ASN A 50 10.43 1.14 9.98
CA ASN A 50 9.63 1.52 8.81
C ASN A 50 9.44 0.34 7.83
N THR A 51 9.45 -0.89 8.33
CA THR A 51 9.20 -2.08 7.52
C THR A 51 7.80 -2.04 6.90
N SER A 52 7.65 -2.63 5.71
CA SER A 52 6.36 -2.81 5.03
C SER A 52 5.83 -4.24 5.14
N SER A 53 6.67 -5.20 5.54
CA SER A 53 6.36 -6.62 5.38
C SER A 53 6.79 -7.50 6.54
N ILE A 54 7.85 -7.16 7.29
CA ILE A 54 8.34 -8.03 8.37
C ILE A 54 7.46 -7.85 9.61
N PRO A 55 6.84 -8.94 10.14
CA PRO A 55 6.01 -8.87 11.34
C PRO A 55 6.76 -8.32 12.54
N ILE A 56 6.08 -7.55 13.40
CA ILE A 56 6.71 -6.96 14.60
C ILE A 56 7.22 -8.05 15.56
N LYS A 57 6.55 -9.19 15.59
CA LYS A 57 6.99 -10.36 16.37
C LYS A 57 8.39 -10.82 15.96
N VAL A 58 8.66 -10.88 14.66
CA VAL A 58 9.96 -11.27 14.11
C VAL A 58 11.01 -10.18 14.35
N LEU A 59 10.66 -8.91 14.13
CA LEU A 59 11.57 -7.79 14.37
C LEU A 59 12.00 -7.69 15.83
N SER A 60 11.09 -7.95 16.76
CA SER A 60 11.34 -7.83 18.21
C SER A 60 11.84 -9.11 18.88
N GLU A 61 12.10 -10.17 18.13
CA GLU A 61 12.46 -11.49 18.68
C GLU A 61 13.68 -11.43 19.61
N LYS A 62 14.69 -10.64 19.27
CA LYS A 62 15.93 -10.50 20.06
C LYS A 62 15.88 -9.40 21.12
N LEU A 63 14.79 -8.66 21.21
CA LEU A 63 14.61 -7.61 22.20
C LEU A 63 14.14 -8.20 23.54
N THR A 64 14.64 -7.64 24.66
CA THR A 64 14.11 -7.91 26.00
C THR A 64 12.69 -7.40 26.16
N ASN A 65 11.98 -7.85 27.18
CA ASN A 65 10.63 -7.37 27.45
C ASN A 65 10.58 -5.86 27.77
N GLU A 66 11.63 -5.32 28.39
CA GLU A 66 11.73 -3.88 28.64
C GLU A 66 11.94 -3.09 27.33
N GLU A 67 12.81 -3.56 26.45
CA GLU A 67 13.02 -2.93 25.15
C GLU A 67 11.79 -2.99 24.27
N LYS A 68 11.00 -4.08 24.34
CA LYS A 68 9.73 -4.22 23.61
C LYS A 68 8.69 -3.19 24.02
N LYS A 69 8.73 -2.65 25.25
CA LYS A 69 7.84 -1.57 25.69
C LYS A 69 7.94 -0.33 24.82
N ASP A 70 9.15 -0.07 24.31
CA ASP A 70 9.49 1.10 23.53
C ASP A 70 9.63 0.82 22.03
N PHE A 71 9.34 -0.40 21.57
CA PHE A 71 9.52 -0.81 20.18
C PHE A 71 8.19 -0.99 19.45
N CYS A 72 8.02 -0.32 18.31
CA CYS A 72 6.83 -0.46 17.45
C CYS A 72 7.23 -0.41 15.97
N ILE A 73 6.25 -0.54 15.07
CA ILE A 73 6.41 -0.20 13.66
C ILE A 73 5.74 1.15 13.42
N THR A 74 6.38 2.00 12.62
CA THR A 74 5.78 3.21 12.04
C THR A 74 5.94 3.13 10.53
N HIS A 75 4.91 2.63 9.86
CA HIS A 75 4.95 2.41 8.41
C HIS A 75 4.47 3.65 7.66
N PHE A 76 5.40 4.37 7.07
CA PHE A 76 5.14 5.52 6.21
C PHE A 76 4.95 5.09 4.76
N PHE A 77 3.99 5.68 4.09
CA PHE A 77 3.77 5.45 2.67
C PHE A 77 4.60 6.42 1.82
N ASN A 78 5.21 5.89 0.77
CA ASN A 78 6.04 6.68 -0.15
C ASN A 78 5.17 7.30 -1.27
N PRO A 79 5.34 8.58 -1.61
CA PRO A 79 6.29 9.57 -1.07
C PRO A 79 5.83 10.13 0.29
N VAL A 80 6.68 9.99 1.31
CA VAL A 80 6.36 10.31 2.72
C VAL A 80 5.78 11.71 2.89
N ARG A 81 6.29 12.69 2.15
CA ARG A 81 5.83 14.09 2.24
C ARG A 81 4.36 14.27 1.85
N TYR A 82 3.86 13.48 0.91
CA TYR A 82 2.53 13.66 0.31
C TYR A 82 1.50 12.68 0.83
N MET A 83 1.94 11.49 1.25
CA MET A 83 1.05 10.47 1.76
C MET A 83 0.64 10.77 3.20
N GLY A 84 -0.68 10.95 3.41
CA GLY A 84 -1.22 11.32 4.72
C GLY A 84 -1.28 10.16 5.72
N LEU A 85 -1.39 8.91 5.24
CA LEU A 85 -1.52 7.74 6.10
C LEU A 85 -0.20 7.38 6.78
N LEU A 86 -0.25 7.09 8.07
CA LEU A 86 0.80 6.47 8.87
C LEU A 86 0.19 5.32 9.68
N GLU A 87 0.78 4.14 9.57
CA GLU A 87 0.37 2.98 10.35
C GLU A 87 1.33 2.78 11.52
N ILE A 88 0.77 2.61 12.71
CA ILE A 88 1.53 2.27 13.93
C ILE A 88 1.14 0.84 14.30
N VAL A 89 2.10 -0.10 14.21
CA VAL A 89 1.88 -1.49 14.64
C VAL A 89 2.55 -1.71 15.97
N LYS A 90 1.77 -2.10 16.94
CA LYS A 90 2.24 -2.34 18.31
C LYS A 90 2.44 -3.83 18.60
N ASN A 91 3.32 -4.15 19.53
CA ASN A 91 3.42 -5.47 20.14
C ASN A 91 2.66 -5.53 21.47
N GLU A 92 2.55 -6.71 22.06
CA GLU A 92 1.81 -6.95 23.31
C GLU A 92 2.42 -6.26 24.54
N ASN A 93 3.70 -5.96 24.52
CA ASN A 93 4.45 -5.36 25.63
C ASN A 93 4.49 -3.84 25.59
N ASN A 94 4.00 -3.20 24.51
CA ASN A 94 4.12 -1.75 24.36
C ASN A 94 3.49 -0.99 25.52
N ASP A 95 4.18 0.06 25.94
CA ASP A 95 3.61 1.11 26.77
C ASP A 95 2.59 1.91 25.95
N LEU A 96 1.32 1.79 26.31
CA LEU A 96 0.20 2.40 25.57
C LEU A 96 0.22 3.92 25.64
N GLU A 97 0.74 4.52 26.72
CA GLU A 97 0.85 5.98 26.84
C GLU A 97 1.89 6.51 25.85
N LYS A 98 3.02 5.81 25.70
CA LYS A 98 4.05 6.15 24.70
C LYS A 98 3.53 6.01 23.27
N ILE A 99 2.80 4.93 22.97
CA ILE A 99 2.19 4.74 21.64
C ILE A 99 1.19 5.85 21.33
N ASN A 100 0.36 6.24 22.31
CA ASN A 100 -0.59 7.35 22.15
C ASN A 100 0.13 8.70 21.99
N SER A 101 1.19 8.95 22.75
CA SER A 101 2.01 10.16 22.60
C SER A 101 2.67 10.23 21.22
N LEU A 102 3.23 9.12 20.72
CA LEU A 102 3.78 9.03 19.38
C LEU A 102 2.71 9.29 18.33
N LYS A 103 1.53 8.68 18.47
CA LYS A 103 0.40 8.89 17.57
C LYS A 103 0.01 10.37 17.52
N ASN A 104 -0.18 11.01 18.65
CA ASN A 104 -0.54 12.43 18.74
C ASN A 104 0.52 13.31 18.08
N PHE A 105 1.81 13.06 18.35
CA PHE A 105 2.91 13.76 17.70
C PHE A 105 2.83 13.63 16.16
N CYS A 106 2.59 12.41 15.67
CA CYS A 106 2.48 12.19 14.22
C CYS A 106 1.26 12.92 13.61
N GLU A 107 0.16 13.04 14.34
CA GLU A 107 -1.04 13.75 13.87
C GLU A 107 -0.87 15.26 13.94
N GLU A 108 -0.39 15.80 15.06
CA GLU A 108 -0.33 17.23 15.33
C GLU A 108 0.87 17.91 14.67
N GLU A 109 2.06 17.30 14.74
CA GLU A 109 3.30 17.91 14.28
C GLU A 109 3.67 17.48 12.85
N LEU A 110 3.40 16.22 12.48
CA LEU A 110 3.72 15.71 11.13
C LEU A 110 2.53 15.78 10.16
N GLY A 111 1.34 16.13 10.62
CA GLY A 111 0.13 16.21 9.80
C GLY A 111 -0.29 14.89 9.19
N LYS A 112 -0.01 13.75 9.86
CA LYS A 112 -0.38 12.41 9.43
C LYS A 112 -1.74 12.00 9.97
N GLY A 113 -2.46 11.16 9.25
CA GLY A 113 -3.56 10.38 9.80
C GLY A 113 -2.99 9.09 10.39
N ALA A 114 -2.64 9.09 11.67
CA ALA A 114 -2.00 7.96 12.31
C ALA A 114 -3.02 6.93 12.82
N ILE A 115 -2.88 5.68 12.40
CA ILE A 115 -3.79 4.58 12.74
C ILE A 115 -2.99 3.49 13.45
N VAL A 116 -3.48 3.03 14.60
CA VAL A 116 -2.92 1.86 15.27
C VAL A 116 -3.50 0.60 14.62
N CYS A 117 -2.63 -0.25 14.10
CA CYS A 117 -2.98 -1.45 13.34
C CYS A 117 -2.53 -2.72 14.07
N ASN A 118 -3.15 -3.84 13.72
CA ASN A 118 -2.67 -5.16 14.10
C ASN A 118 -1.47 -5.58 13.24
N ASP A 119 -0.63 -6.47 13.78
CA ASP A 119 0.47 -7.11 13.07
C ASP A 119 -0.06 -8.21 12.12
N THR A 120 -0.67 -7.77 11.03
CA THR A 120 -1.19 -8.66 9.97
C THR A 120 -0.43 -8.43 8.67
N PRO A 121 -0.26 -9.44 7.81
CA PRO A 121 0.40 -9.27 6.51
C PRO A 121 -0.15 -8.08 5.72
N GLY A 122 0.74 -7.15 5.37
CA GLY A 122 0.39 -5.91 4.66
C GLY A 122 -0.29 -4.85 5.52
N PHE A 123 -0.36 -5.04 6.84
CA PHE A 123 -1.04 -4.18 7.82
C PHE A 123 -2.45 -3.79 7.38
N LEU A 124 -2.79 -2.52 7.33
CA LEU A 124 -4.10 -2.04 6.90
C LEU A 124 -4.07 -1.51 5.46
N GLY A 125 -3.18 -0.59 5.16
CA GLY A 125 -3.19 0.16 3.91
C GLY A 125 -2.80 -0.68 2.71
N ASN A 126 -1.70 -1.44 2.81
CA ASN A 126 -1.29 -2.33 1.73
C ASN A 126 -2.33 -3.44 1.52
N ARG A 127 -2.87 -4.01 2.60
CA ARG A 127 -3.88 -5.06 2.51
C ARG A 127 -5.16 -4.60 1.81
N ILE A 128 -5.70 -3.44 2.20
CA ILE A 128 -6.88 -2.85 1.53
C ILE A 128 -6.54 -2.42 0.10
N GLY A 129 -5.36 -1.82 -0.11
CA GLY A 129 -4.94 -1.35 -1.42
C GLY A 129 -4.78 -2.48 -2.43
N VAL A 130 -4.10 -3.56 -2.05
CA VAL A 130 -3.94 -4.75 -2.90
C VAL A 130 -5.29 -5.43 -3.16
N TYR A 131 -6.16 -5.54 -2.13
CA TYR A 131 -7.51 -6.05 -2.31
C TYR A 131 -8.29 -5.22 -3.34
N ALA A 132 -8.29 -3.90 -3.18
CA ALA A 132 -9.00 -2.99 -4.08
C ALA A 132 -8.51 -3.11 -5.53
N MET A 133 -7.21 -3.21 -5.73
CA MET A 133 -6.61 -3.38 -7.05
C MET A 133 -6.98 -4.73 -7.66
N GLN A 134 -6.99 -5.82 -6.89
CA GLN A 134 -7.40 -7.14 -7.36
C GLN A 134 -8.86 -7.19 -7.76
N VAL A 135 -9.74 -6.62 -6.94
CA VAL A 135 -11.17 -6.54 -7.28
C VAL A 135 -11.38 -5.70 -8.53
N ALA A 136 -10.77 -4.50 -8.60
CA ALA A 136 -10.92 -3.63 -9.75
C ALA A 136 -10.45 -4.31 -11.05
N MET A 137 -9.32 -5.00 -11.02
CA MET A 137 -8.83 -5.74 -12.17
C MET A 137 -9.75 -6.91 -12.53
N THR A 138 -10.17 -7.72 -11.56
CA THR A 138 -11.04 -8.89 -11.80
C THR A 138 -12.40 -8.46 -12.38
N GLU A 139 -13.00 -7.39 -11.85
CA GLU A 139 -14.26 -6.86 -12.37
C GLU A 139 -14.10 -6.27 -13.78
N ALA A 140 -12.96 -5.64 -14.08
CA ALA A 140 -12.68 -5.17 -15.43
C ALA A 140 -12.65 -6.33 -16.45
N PHE A 141 -11.98 -7.45 -16.13
CA PHE A 141 -12.00 -8.66 -16.95
C PHE A 141 -13.43 -9.21 -17.12
N LYS A 142 -14.16 -9.36 -16.01
CA LYS A 142 -15.53 -9.90 -16.01
C LYS A 142 -16.50 -9.07 -16.83
N MET A 143 -16.39 -7.75 -16.76
CA MET A 143 -17.26 -6.81 -17.46
C MET A 143 -16.75 -6.44 -18.86
N LYS A 144 -15.63 -7.04 -19.30
CA LYS A 144 -14.99 -6.80 -20.59
C LYS A 144 -14.70 -5.32 -20.85
N LEU A 145 -14.28 -4.60 -19.81
CA LEU A 145 -13.78 -3.23 -19.96
C LEU A 145 -12.39 -3.24 -20.57
N SER A 146 -12.08 -2.25 -21.40
CA SER A 146 -10.69 -2.02 -21.76
C SER A 146 -9.91 -1.51 -20.54
N ILE A 147 -8.58 -1.64 -20.57
CA ILE A 147 -7.76 -1.14 -19.47
C ILE A 147 -7.89 0.38 -19.29
N GLU A 148 -8.08 1.11 -20.38
CA GLU A 148 -8.28 2.56 -20.37
C GLU A 148 -9.62 2.94 -19.74
N GLU A 149 -10.68 2.16 -20.01
CA GLU A 149 -12.00 2.36 -19.40
C GLU A 149 -11.94 2.11 -17.89
N ALA A 150 -11.35 0.99 -17.48
CA ALA A 150 -11.19 0.64 -16.08
C ALA A 150 -10.33 1.68 -15.33
N ASP A 151 -9.21 2.11 -15.91
CA ASP A 151 -8.33 3.14 -15.32
C ASP A 151 -8.99 4.52 -15.26
N ALA A 152 -9.81 4.88 -16.25
CA ALA A 152 -10.55 6.14 -16.22
C ALA A 152 -11.56 6.17 -15.07
N VAL A 153 -12.25 5.05 -14.79
CA VAL A 153 -13.22 4.92 -13.71
C VAL A 153 -12.51 4.75 -12.36
N PHE A 154 -11.62 3.75 -12.24
CA PHE A 154 -10.84 3.48 -11.03
C PHE A 154 -9.64 4.44 -10.90
N GLY A 155 -9.89 5.70 -11.04
CA GLY A 155 -8.93 6.77 -10.94
C GLY A 155 -9.50 7.91 -10.10
N ARG A 156 -9.35 9.13 -10.61
CA ARG A 156 -9.86 10.34 -9.93
C ARG A 156 -11.33 10.25 -9.50
N PRO A 157 -12.26 9.69 -10.31
CA PRO A 157 -13.67 9.59 -9.91
C PRO A 157 -13.87 8.79 -8.62
N MET A 158 -13.05 7.76 -8.39
CA MET A 158 -13.12 6.95 -7.17
C MET A 158 -12.14 7.41 -6.08
N GLY A 159 -11.54 8.60 -6.20
CA GLY A 159 -10.58 9.14 -5.24
C GLY A 159 -9.21 8.44 -5.25
N VAL A 160 -8.88 7.76 -6.34
CA VAL A 160 -7.61 7.04 -6.56
C VAL A 160 -6.71 7.88 -7.49
N PRO A 161 -5.39 7.70 -7.48
CA PRO A 161 -4.51 8.39 -8.44
C PRO A 161 -4.95 8.19 -9.88
N LYS A 162 -4.72 9.20 -10.72
CA LYS A 162 -5.11 9.21 -12.15
C LYS A 162 -4.52 8.05 -12.98
N THR A 163 -3.60 7.31 -12.42
CA THR A 163 -3.01 6.11 -13.06
C THR A 163 -4.03 5.00 -13.25
N GLY A 164 -5.11 5.00 -12.46
CA GLY A 164 -6.04 3.89 -12.42
C GLY A 164 -5.42 2.62 -11.84
N VAL A 165 -6.04 1.46 -12.06
CA VAL A 165 -5.56 0.17 -11.53
C VAL A 165 -4.43 -0.40 -12.39
N PHE A 166 -4.59 -0.47 -13.70
CA PHE A 166 -3.59 -1.07 -14.60
C PHE A 166 -2.32 -0.21 -14.71
N GLY A 167 -2.49 1.10 -14.84
CA GLY A 167 -1.36 2.02 -14.81
C GLY A 167 -0.63 2.06 -13.47
N LEU A 168 -1.30 1.73 -12.35
CA LEU A 168 -0.68 1.60 -11.04
C LEU A 168 0.12 0.29 -10.92
N TYR A 169 -0.38 -0.83 -11.46
CA TYR A 169 0.39 -2.06 -11.58
C TYR A 169 1.67 -1.85 -12.38
N ASP A 170 1.59 -1.13 -13.50
CA ASP A 170 2.78 -0.80 -14.31
C ASP A 170 3.78 0.11 -13.56
N LEU A 171 3.29 0.99 -12.70
CA LEU A 171 4.12 1.89 -11.91
C LEU A 171 4.87 1.15 -10.79
N ILE A 172 4.16 0.28 -10.06
CA ILE A 172 4.72 -0.51 -8.94
C ILE A 172 5.65 -1.60 -9.50
N GLY A 173 5.23 -2.27 -10.53
CA GLY A 173 5.82 -3.44 -11.16
C GLY A 173 4.90 -4.64 -11.04
N ILE A 174 4.55 -5.21 -12.18
CA ILE A 174 3.63 -6.35 -12.29
C ILE A 174 4.19 -7.59 -11.57
N ASP A 175 5.50 -7.81 -11.69
CA ASP A 175 6.25 -8.86 -10.99
C ASP A 175 6.20 -8.69 -9.48
N LEU A 176 6.46 -7.48 -8.97
CA LEU A 176 6.39 -7.18 -7.55
C LEU A 176 4.97 -7.36 -7.00
N MET A 177 3.95 -6.92 -7.72
CA MET A 177 2.56 -7.11 -7.32
C MET A 177 2.17 -8.59 -7.28
N ALA A 178 2.67 -9.39 -8.24
CA ALA A 178 2.46 -10.84 -8.23
C ALA A 178 3.15 -11.52 -7.01
N ASP A 179 4.34 -11.05 -6.61
CA ASP A 179 5.03 -11.52 -5.40
C ASP A 179 4.27 -11.18 -4.12
N VAL A 180 3.80 -9.92 -4.01
CA VAL A 180 2.98 -9.48 -2.88
C VAL A 180 1.71 -10.33 -2.77
N LEU A 181 1.06 -10.59 -3.89
CA LEU A 181 -0.16 -11.42 -3.93
C LEU A 181 0.12 -12.84 -3.46
N ARG A 182 1.22 -13.45 -3.93
CA ARG A 182 1.65 -14.80 -3.49
C ARG A 182 1.97 -14.83 -1.99
N SER A 183 2.62 -13.80 -1.47
CA SER A 183 2.90 -13.67 -0.04
C SER A 183 1.59 -13.62 0.77
N PHE A 184 0.62 -12.81 0.36
CA PHE A 184 -0.67 -12.73 1.04
C PHE A 184 -1.44 -14.04 1.01
N ILE A 185 -1.47 -14.75 -0.12
CA ILE A 185 -2.10 -16.07 -0.24
C ILE A 185 -1.49 -17.07 0.76
N LYS A 186 -0.17 -17.02 0.91
CA LYS A 186 0.58 -17.94 1.79
C LYS A 186 0.44 -17.61 3.27
N GLU A 187 0.44 -16.32 3.61
CA GLU A 187 0.54 -15.86 5.00
C GLU A 187 -0.82 -15.61 5.66
N LEU A 188 -1.84 -15.27 4.88
CA LEU A 188 -3.19 -15.05 5.40
C LEU A 188 -3.90 -16.39 5.64
N PRO A 189 -4.76 -16.48 6.68
CA PRO A 189 -5.57 -17.66 6.93
C PRO A 189 -6.41 -18.09 5.71
N GLU A 190 -6.67 -19.39 5.55
CA GLU A 190 -7.47 -19.92 4.44
C GLU A 190 -8.88 -19.32 4.36
N ASN A 191 -9.47 -18.99 5.51
CA ASN A 191 -10.78 -18.36 5.61
C ASN A 191 -10.74 -16.84 5.54
N ASP A 192 -9.58 -16.25 5.27
CA ASP A 192 -9.47 -14.80 5.15
C ASP A 192 -10.27 -14.28 3.94
N PRO A 193 -11.03 -13.19 4.09
CA PRO A 193 -11.80 -12.60 2.99
C PRO A 193 -10.97 -12.15 1.77
N PHE A 194 -9.64 -12.10 1.90
CA PHE A 194 -8.73 -11.83 0.79
C PHE A 194 -8.59 -13.03 -0.15
N GLN A 195 -8.65 -14.27 0.37
CA GLN A 195 -8.38 -15.48 -0.40
C GLN A 195 -9.24 -15.62 -1.67
N PRO A 196 -10.57 -15.35 -1.67
CA PRO A 196 -11.39 -15.48 -2.87
C PRO A 196 -11.03 -14.53 -4.01
N VAL A 197 -10.40 -13.38 -3.71
CA VAL A 197 -10.01 -12.38 -4.72
C VAL A 197 -8.58 -12.53 -5.20
N ALA A 198 -7.76 -13.28 -4.46
CA ALA A 198 -6.36 -13.56 -4.78
C ALA A 198 -6.23 -14.56 -5.93
N LYS A 199 -6.72 -14.19 -7.11
CA LYS A 199 -6.74 -15.08 -8.28
C LYS A 199 -5.47 -14.89 -9.11
N ASN A 200 -4.91 -16.02 -9.54
CA ASN A 200 -3.90 -16.01 -10.59
C ASN A 200 -4.54 -15.65 -11.93
N ILE A 201 -4.05 -14.61 -12.57
CA ILE A 201 -4.52 -14.15 -13.88
C ILE A 201 -3.47 -14.56 -14.92
N PRO A 202 -3.80 -15.48 -15.84
CA PRO A 202 -2.83 -16.02 -16.82
C PRO A 202 -2.12 -14.94 -17.63
N LEU A 203 -2.80 -13.86 -17.98
CA LEU A 203 -2.22 -12.73 -18.70
C LEU A 203 -1.06 -12.10 -17.93
N ILE A 204 -1.15 -11.99 -16.60
CA ILE A 204 -0.08 -11.44 -15.75
C ILE A 204 1.16 -12.32 -15.82
N ASN A 205 1.02 -13.63 -15.73
CA ASN A 205 2.14 -14.55 -15.84
C ASN A 205 2.82 -14.42 -17.20
N LYS A 206 2.03 -14.40 -18.27
CA LYS A 206 2.53 -14.22 -19.63
C LYS A 206 3.28 -12.89 -19.82
N LEU A 207 2.79 -11.81 -19.21
CA LEU A 207 3.48 -10.51 -19.24
C LEU A 207 4.85 -10.60 -18.55
N ILE A 208 4.91 -11.18 -17.35
CA ILE A 208 6.15 -11.34 -16.57
C ILE A 208 7.17 -12.20 -17.33
N GLU A 209 6.76 -13.36 -17.84
CA GLU A 209 7.59 -14.29 -18.61
C GLU A 209 8.22 -13.63 -19.84
N ASN A 210 7.49 -12.71 -20.48
CA ASN A 210 7.98 -11.98 -21.66
C ASN A 210 8.74 -10.68 -21.31
N GLY A 211 8.96 -10.39 -20.02
CA GLY A 211 9.69 -9.21 -19.54
C GLY A 211 8.87 -7.92 -19.55
N TYR A 212 7.54 -8.02 -19.66
CA TYR A 212 6.62 -6.89 -19.51
C TYR A 212 6.24 -6.72 -18.04
N THR A 213 7.18 -6.19 -17.27
CA THR A 213 7.04 -6.03 -15.80
C THR A 213 6.61 -4.63 -15.37
N GLY A 214 6.10 -3.82 -16.29
CA GLY A 214 5.69 -2.45 -16.07
C GLY A 214 6.73 -1.44 -16.54
N ARG A 215 6.71 -0.23 -15.97
CA ARG A 215 7.56 0.91 -16.42
C ARG A 215 9.06 0.67 -16.30
N LYS A 216 9.48 -0.22 -15.42
CA LYS A 216 10.89 -0.61 -15.25
C LYS A 216 11.36 -1.69 -16.24
N GLY A 217 10.41 -2.34 -16.93
CA GLY A 217 10.67 -3.37 -17.94
C GLY A 217 10.42 -2.88 -19.38
N LYS A 218 10.01 -3.80 -20.24
CA LYS A 218 9.66 -3.49 -21.65
C LYS A 218 8.33 -2.73 -21.80
N GLY A 219 7.61 -2.49 -20.73
CA GLY A 219 6.24 -2.04 -20.61
C GLY A 219 5.46 -3.00 -19.72
N GLY A 220 4.16 -2.90 -19.70
CA GLY A 220 3.26 -3.75 -18.92
C GLY A 220 1.89 -3.79 -19.58
N PHE A 221 0.84 -3.46 -18.84
CA PHE A 221 -0.49 -3.25 -19.42
C PHE A 221 -0.47 -2.11 -20.43
N TYR A 222 0.36 -1.10 -20.19
CA TYR A 222 0.70 -0.07 -21.17
C TYR A 222 2.16 -0.20 -21.58
N ARG A 223 2.46 0.08 -22.84
CA ARG A 223 3.83 0.16 -23.34
C ARG A 223 4.01 1.33 -24.29
N MET A 224 5.25 1.82 -24.40
CA MET A 224 5.63 2.81 -25.41
C MET A 224 6.21 2.09 -26.62
N ASN A 225 5.49 2.12 -27.73
CA ASN A 225 6.01 1.69 -29.01
C ASN A 225 6.69 2.86 -29.74
N LYS A 226 7.75 2.56 -30.50
CA LYS A 226 8.44 3.53 -31.35
C LYS A 226 8.32 3.06 -32.78
N GLU A 227 7.40 3.66 -33.52
CA GLU A 227 7.24 3.48 -34.96
C GLU A 227 7.51 4.79 -35.68
N ASN A 228 8.30 4.74 -36.76
CA ASN A 228 8.58 5.90 -37.63
C ASN A 228 9.03 7.15 -36.87
N ASN A 229 9.90 6.99 -35.84
CA ASN A 229 10.35 8.05 -34.92
C ASN A 229 9.26 8.70 -34.05
N GLN A 230 8.05 8.16 -34.03
CA GLN A 230 6.98 8.61 -33.14
C GLN A 230 6.85 7.66 -31.93
N LYS A 231 6.57 8.22 -30.78
CA LYS A 231 6.26 7.46 -29.55
C LYS A 231 4.76 7.28 -29.47
N ILE A 232 4.29 6.04 -29.60
CA ILE A 232 2.89 5.68 -29.49
C ILE A 232 2.69 4.94 -28.17
N LEU A 233 1.80 5.45 -27.32
CA LEU A 233 1.36 4.72 -26.15
C LEU A 233 0.36 3.65 -26.60
N GLU A 234 0.65 2.40 -26.30
CA GLU A 234 -0.23 1.26 -26.56
C GLU A 234 -0.78 0.68 -25.29
N ALA A 235 -1.96 0.10 -25.38
CA ALA A 235 -2.69 -0.57 -24.30
C ALA A 235 -2.94 -2.03 -24.72
N ILE A 236 -2.83 -2.96 -23.78
CA ILE A 236 -3.09 -4.37 -24.03
C ILE A 236 -4.59 -4.65 -23.99
N ASN A 237 -5.06 -5.48 -24.91
CA ASN A 237 -6.40 -6.05 -24.81
C ASN A 237 -6.40 -7.20 -23.80
N LEU A 238 -7.30 -7.17 -22.82
CA LEU A 238 -7.35 -8.13 -21.72
C LEU A 238 -7.72 -9.56 -22.17
N ASP A 239 -8.46 -9.70 -23.27
CA ASP A 239 -8.91 -10.99 -23.78
C ASP A 239 -7.86 -11.60 -24.74
N SER A 240 -7.39 -10.82 -25.72
CA SER A 240 -6.44 -11.33 -26.74
C SER A 240 -4.97 -11.27 -26.32
N GLY A 241 -4.62 -10.35 -25.42
CA GLY A 241 -3.24 -10.05 -25.05
C GLY A 241 -2.47 -9.27 -26.12
N GLU A 242 -3.15 -8.72 -27.13
CA GLU A 242 -2.55 -7.90 -28.18
C GLU A 242 -2.54 -6.42 -27.80
N TYR A 243 -1.51 -5.71 -28.27
CA TYR A 243 -1.39 -4.28 -28.06
C TYR A 243 -1.96 -3.48 -29.23
N SER A 244 -2.62 -2.38 -28.90
CA SER A 244 -3.13 -1.40 -29.87
C SER A 244 -2.95 0.03 -29.33
N PRO A 245 -2.97 1.05 -30.19
CA PRO A 245 -2.86 2.43 -29.74
C PRO A 245 -3.87 2.76 -28.65
N SER A 246 -3.38 3.26 -27.51
CA SER A 246 -4.20 3.58 -26.33
C SER A 246 -5.16 4.73 -26.63
N LYS A 247 -6.39 4.60 -26.15
CA LYS A 247 -7.46 5.57 -26.35
C LYS A 247 -7.74 6.36 -25.07
N LYS A 248 -7.93 7.66 -25.23
CA LYS A 248 -8.40 8.48 -24.13
C LYS A 248 -9.90 8.25 -23.96
N ILE A 249 -10.30 7.85 -22.76
CA ILE A 249 -11.71 7.67 -22.40
C ILE A 249 -12.28 8.97 -21.84
N ASP A 250 -13.36 9.44 -22.43
CA ASP A 250 -14.18 10.53 -21.91
C ASP A 250 -15.40 9.94 -21.18
N LEU A 251 -15.39 10.02 -19.86
CA LEU A 251 -16.48 9.51 -19.03
C LEU A 251 -17.77 10.36 -19.14
N LYS A 252 -17.70 11.56 -19.74
CA LYS A 252 -18.82 12.50 -19.86
C LYS A 252 -19.50 12.74 -18.50
N ILE A 253 -18.70 13.09 -17.50
CA ILE A 253 -19.16 13.46 -16.16
C ILE A 253 -18.78 14.92 -15.87
N ASP A 254 -19.73 15.68 -15.33
CA ASP A 254 -19.54 17.10 -15.01
C ASP A 254 -18.67 17.27 -13.76
N THR A 255 -18.85 16.38 -12.80
CA THR A 255 -18.10 16.39 -11.54
C THR A 255 -17.34 15.08 -11.36
N VAL A 256 -16.03 15.20 -11.11
CA VAL A 256 -15.14 14.03 -10.92
C VAL A 256 -15.14 13.66 -9.43
N ASP A 257 -16.19 12.97 -8.99
CA ASP A 257 -16.36 12.48 -7.62
C ASP A 257 -17.00 11.11 -7.56
N LEU A 258 -16.87 10.46 -6.39
CA LEU A 258 -17.35 9.10 -6.17
C LEU A 258 -18.87 8.99 -6.32
N ASN A 259 -19.62 9.95 -5.81
CA ASN A 259 -21.09 9.89 -5.85
C ASN A 259 -21.61 9.95 -7.28
N THR A 260 -21.01 10.80 -8.11
CA THR A 260 -21.35 10.92 -9.54
C THR A 260 -21.09 9.61 -10.27
N ILE A 261 -19.93 8.95 -10.05
CA ILE A 261 -19.56 7.75 -10.79
C ILE A 261 -20.37 6.52 -10.38
N ILE A 262 -20.63 6.31 -9.08
CA ILE A 262 -21.35 5.12 -8.59
C ILE A 262 -22.86 5.17 -8.90
N ASN A 263 -23.43 6.35 -9.13
CA ASN A 263 -24.85 6.51 -9.44
C ASN A 263 -25.16 6.47 -10.94
N ARG A 264 -24.17 6.29 -11.80
CA ARG A 264 -24.38 6.09 -13.24
C ARG A 264 -25.21 4.82 -13.51
N LYS A 265 -26.02 4.85 -14.56
CA LYS A 265 -26.86 3.73 -14.99
C LYS A 265 -26.27 3.00 -16.21
N ASP A 266 -24.95 2.93 -16.26
CA ASP A 266 -24.20 2.26 -17.34
C ASP A 266 -23.09 1.34 -16.75
N LYS A 267 -22.33 0.68 -17.64
CA LYS A 267 -21.24 -0.23 -17.25
C LYS A 267 -20.20 0.42 -16.33
N TYR A 268 -20.01 1.73 -16.40
CA TYR A 268 -19.05 2.43 -15.54
C TYR A 268 -19.57 2.59 -14.11
N GLY A 269 -20.89 2.86 -13.96
CA GLY A 269 -21.55 2.87 -12.65
C GLY A 269 -21.57 1.48 -12.01
N GLU A 270 -21.91 0.46 -12.78
CA GLU A 270 -21.90 -0.93 -12.32
C GLU A 270 -20.50 -1.37 -11.86
N TYR A 271 -19.48 -1.07 -12.66
CA TYR A 271 -18.09 -1.36 -12.31
C TYR A 271 -17.65 -0.65 -11.02
N SER A 272 -17.88 0.66 -10.94
CA SER A 272 -17.48 1.44 -9.77
C SER A 272 -18.19 0.98 -8.49
N TRP A 273 -19.50 0.66 -8.59
CA TRP A 273 -20.27 0.13 -7.47
C TRP A 273 -19.78 -1.25 -7.04
N SER A 274 -19.54 -2.17 -7.98
CA SER A 274 -19.02 -3.50 -7.68
C SER A 274 -17.70 -3.43 -6.92
N VAL A 275 -16.79 -2.57 -7.38
CA VAL A 275 -15.48 -2.39 -6.74
C VAL A 275 -15.61 -1.76 -5.35
N ILE A 276 -16.32 -0.63 -5.22
CA ILE A 276 -16.38 0.09 -3.94
C ILE A 276 -17.15 -0.70 -2.87
N SER A 277 -18.25 -1.37 -3.24
CA SER A 277 -19.02 -2.19 -2.31
C SER A 277 -18.20 -3.39 -1.79
N SER A 278 -17.39 -3.99 -2.66
CA SER A 278 -16.48 -5.07 -2.28
C SER A 278 -15.40 -4.59 -1.30
N ILE A 279 -14.82 -3.41 -1.53
CA ILE A 279 -13.82 -2.81 -0.63
C ILE A 279 -14.43 -2.51 0.74
N ILE A 280 -15.64 -1.94 0.78
CA ILE A 280 -16.35 -1.65 2.03
C ILE A 280 -16.62 -2.93 2.81
N LYS A 281 -17.15 -3.96 2.14
CA LYS A 281 -17.42 -5.27 2.75
C LYS A 281 -16.15 -5.93 3.29
N PHE A 282 -15.06 -5.90 2.52
CA PHE A 282 -13.77 -6.42 2.95
C PHE A 282 -13.28 -5.72 4.22
N ARG A 283 -13.35 -4.39 4.27
CA ARG A 283 -12.97 -3.60 5.44
C ARG A 283 -13.80 -3.98 6.67
N GLU A 284 -15.12 -4.14 6.53
CA GLU A 284 -16.00 -4.52 7.64
C GLU A 284 -15.66 -5.92 8.20
N GLN A 285 -15.26 -6.84 7.34
CA GLN A 285 -14.90 -8.21 7.72
C GLN A 285 -13.52 -8.32 8.38
N THR A 286 -12.56 -7.49 7.97
CA THR A 286 -11.16 -7.63 8.37
C THR A 286 -10.72 -6.70 9.49
N HIS A 287 -11.41 -5.58 9.69
CA HIS A 287 -10.99 -4.53 10.60
C HIS A 287 -12.04 -4.25 11.66
N LYS A 288 -12.15 -5.15 12.64
CA LYS A 288 -12.65 -4.78 13.96
C LYS A 288 -11.55 -4.00 14.69
N CYS A 289 -11.22 -2.83 14.20
CA CYS A 289 -10.34 -1.92 14.93
C CYS A 289 -11.14 -1.37 16.11
N ASP A 290 -10.73 -1.68 17.32
CA ASP A 290 -11.04 -0.89 18.51
C ASP A 290 -10.35 0.47 18.38
N VAL A 291 -10.96 1.35 17.61
CA VAL A 291 -10.61 2.77 17.60
C VAL A 291 -11.50 3.39 18.67
N GLY A 292 -11.00 3.48 19.90
CA GLY A 292 -11.67 3.95 21.10
C GLY A 292 -12.85 4.90 20.84
N GLY A 293 -14.06 4.34 20.81
CA GLY A 293 -15.35 5.03 20.83
C GLY A 293 -15.68 6.06 19.75
N ARG A 294 -14.79 6.41 18.85
CA ARG A 294 -15.06 7.33 17.73
C ARG A 294 -15.23 6.55 16.43
N LYS A 295 -16.43 6.57 15.88
CA LYS A 295 -16.72 6.10 14.53
C LYS A 295 -16.02 7.03 13.51
N TYR A 296 -14.72 6.83 13.28
CA TYR A 296 -14.08 7.45 12.16
C TYR A 296 -14.53 6.68 10.90
N LYS A 297 -15.26 7.37 10.03
CA LYS A 297 -15.38 6.97 8.63
C LYS A 297 -14.00 7.14 8.00
N VAL A 298 -13.12 6.14 8.16
CA VAL A 298 -11.83 6.12 7.48
C VAL A 298 -12.08 5.62 6.06
N MET A 299 -12.55 6.48 5.20
CA MET A 299 -12.24 6.38 3.78
C MET A 299 -10.88 7.05 3.61
N CYS A 300 -9.81 6.26 3.66
CA CYS A 300 -8.45 6.72 3.40
C CYS A 300 -8.22 6.94 1.90
N PHE A 301 -8.98 7.86 1.32
CA PHE A 301 -8.65 8.47 0.05
C PHE A 301 -8.73 9.98 0.20
N HIS A 302 -7.85 10.54 1.03
CA HIS A 302 -7.64 11.99 1.03
C HIS A 302 -6.50 12.28 0.06
N ILE A 303 -6.84 12.47 -1.20
CA ILE A 303 -5.98 13.12 -2.17
C ILE A 303 -6.57 14.52 -2.38
N ARG A 304 -5.95 15.51 -1.72
CA ARG A 304 -6.00 16.90 -2.21
C ARG A 304 -4.96 17.09 -3.28
#